data_574c832895f745685d400cb7170013b6
#
_entry.id   574c832895f745685d400cb7170013b6
#
_cell.length_a   1.000
_cell.length_b   1.000
_cell.length_c   1.000
_cell.angle_alpha   90.00
_cell.angle_beta   90.00
_cell.angle_gamma   90.00
#
_symmetry.space_group_name_H-M   'P 1'
#
loop_
_entity.id
_entity.type
_entity.pdbx_description
1 polymer ?
#
loop_
_entity_poly.entity_id
_entity_poly.type
_entity_poly.pdbx_seq_one_letter_code
_entity_poly.pdbx_strand_id
1 'polypeptide(L)'
;SEMCIRDRYNQMKVLKAMQEARVSDIHFAATTGYGYNDLGRDVLEEVYAKAFHGESALVRPQLISGTHALHVALSGNLRPGDELLSPVGKPYDTLEEVIGIRDSVGSLKEYGVVYRQVDLLEDGSFDFENIRKAINEKTKLVTIQRSKGYATRPTLSVEKIGQLISFVKSVKPDVICMVDNCYGEFVERIEPTDVGADM
;
A
#
# COMPACT_ATOMS: atom_id res chain seq x y z
N SER A 1 -4.70 27.87 10.49
CA SER A 1 -4.80 27.46 9.08
C SER A 1 -5.33 26.03 9.00
N GLU A 2 -5.85 25.63 7.88
CA GLU A 2 -6.37 24.26 7.62
C GLU A 2 -5.27 23.20 7.84
N MET A 3 -4.06 23.49 7.46
CA MET A 3 -2.89 22.64 7.70
C MET A 3 -2.69 22.33 9.20
N CYS A 4 -2.77 23.32 10.07
CA CYS A 4 -2.64 23.11 11.51
C CYS A 4 -3.77 22.25 12.09
N ILE A 5 -5.01 22.37 11.56
CA ILE A 5 -6.15 21.56 11.99
C ILE A 5 -5.92 20.11 11.59
N ARG A 6 -5.44 19.87 10.37
CA ARG A 6 -5.11 18.53 9.85
C ARG A 6 -3.99 17.87 10.65
N ASP A 7 -2.90 18.60 10.94
CA ASP A 7 -1.79 18.10 11.74
C ASP A 7 -2.25 17.68 13.14
N ARG A 8 -3.04 18.53 13.81
CA ARG A 8 -3.61 18.20 15.13
C ARG A 8 -4.52 16.99 15.07
N TYR A 9 -5.34 16.87 14.04
CA TYR A 9 -6.22 15.73 13.85
C TYR A 9 -5.40 14.43 13.74
N ASN A 10 -4.40 14.39 12.87
CA ASN A 10 -3.58 13.20 12.66
C ASN A 10 -2.73 12.87 13.90
N GLN A 11 -2.20 13.88 14.60
CA GLN A 11 -1.51 13.67 15.87
C GLN A 11 -2.42 13.04 16.92
N MET A 12 -3.66 13.54 17.04
CA MET A 12 -4.64 12.98 17.98
C MET A 12 -5.04 11.56 17.61
N LYS A 13 -5.14 11.23 16.32
CA LYS A 13 -5.39 9.87 15.82
C LYS A 13 -4.32 8.90 16.31
N VAL A 14 -3.04 9.28 16.18
CA VAL A 14 -1.91 8.46 16.67
C VAL A 14 -1.91 8.33 18.20
N LEU A 15 -2.08 9.43 18.92
CA LEU A 15 -2.15 9.41 20.39
C LEU A 15 -3.28 8.53 20.90
N LYS A 16 -4.45 8.59 20.26
CA LYS A 16 -5.58 7.73 20.59
C LYS A 16 -5.27 6.25 20.34
N ALA A 17 -4.64 5.93 19.20
CA ALA A 17 -4.19 4.57 18.91
C ALA A 17 -3.22 4.04 19.99
N MET A 18 -2.26 4.86 20.43
CA MET A 18 -1.34 4.52 21.52
C MET A 18 -2.07 4.32 22.86
N GLN A 19 -3.06 5.16 23.19
CA GLN A 19 -3.86 5.03 24.39
C GLN A 19 -4.70 3.75 24.39
N GLU A 20 -5.35 3.45 23.28
CA GLU A 20 -6.18 2.24 23.10
C GLU A 20 -5.34 0.97 23.16
N ALA A 21 -4.12 0.99 22.61
CA ALA A 21 -3.15 -0.10 22.71
C ALA A 21 -2.43 -0.14 24.08
N ARG A 22 -2.74 0.79 24.99
CA ARG A 22 -2.16 0.89 26.35
C ARG A 22 -0.63 0.92 26.34
N VAL A 23 -0.05 1.69 25.43
CA VAL A 23 1.39 1.86 25.35
C VAL A 23 1.95 2.35 26.69
N SER A 24 2.99 1.70 27.18
CA SER A 24 3.68 2.03 28.44
C SER A 24 5.18 1.77 28.30
N ASP A 25 5.94 2.09 29.33
CA ASP A 25 7.40 1.93 29.40
C ASP A 25 7.89 0.50 29.14
N ILE A 26 7.12 -0.51 29.53
CA ILE A 26 7.49 -1.92 29.31
C ILE A 26 7.62 -2.29 27.83
N HIS A 27 6.90 -1.58 26.96
CA HIS A 27 6.94 -1.82 25.50
C HIS A 27 8.21 -1.29 24.82
N PHE A 28 8.99 -0.47 25.56
CA PHE A 28 10.29 0.04 25.10
C PHE A 28 11.47 -0.75 25.68
N ALA A 29 11.19 -1.78 26.50
CA ALA A 29 12.24 -2.64 27.04
C ALA A 29 12.87 -3.48 25.92
N ALA A 30 14.18 -3.72 26.05
CA ALA A 30 14.90 -4.60 25.15
C ALA A 30 14.39 -6.04 25.26
N THR A 31 14.35 -6.73 24.10
CA THR A 31 13.97 -8.15 24.00
C THR A 31 15.11 -8.99 23.45
N THR A 32 14.94 -10.32 23.44
CA THR A 32 15.94 -11.26 22.91
C THR A 32 16.10 -11.18 21.39
N GLY A 33 15.17 -10.54 20.69
CA GLY A 33 15.16 -10.44 19.24
C GLY A 33 14.64 -11.68 18.51
N TYR A 34 14.31 -12.76 19.20
CA TYR A 34 13.75 -13.98 18.59
C TYR A 34 12.30 -13.83 18.14
N GLY A 35 11.63 -12.76 18.53
CA GLY A 35 10.27 -12.46 18.09
C GLY A 35 9.15 -13.23 18.80
N TYR A 36 9.46 -14.01 19.80
CA TYR A 36 8.46 -14.66 20.64
C TYR A 36 8.16 -13.78 21.86
N ASN A 37 6.87 -13.47 22.08
CA ASN A 37 6.42 -12.63 23.19
C ASN A 37 7.13 -11.25 23.23
N ASP A 38 7.36 -10.66 22.07
CA ASP A 38 7.93 -9.33 21.96
C ASP A 38 6.81 -8.29 22.11
N LEU A 39 6.57 -7.88 23.38
CA LEU A 39 5.47 -6.96 23.71
C LEU A 39 5.56 -5.63 22.97
N GLY A 40 6.76 -5.08 22.82
CA GLY A 40 6.97 -3.80 22.14
C GLY A 40 6.60 -3.87 20.66
N ARG A 41 7.00 -4.93 19.99
CA ARG A 41 6.69 -5.15 18.59
C ARG A 41 5.21 -5.41 18.37
N ASP A 42 4.61 -6.26 19.17
CA ASP A 42 3.20 -6.63 19.02
C ASP A 42 2.30 -5.40 19.24
N VAL A 43 2.61 -4.58 20.26
CA VAL A 43 1.89 -3.32 20.51
C VAL A 43 2.16 -2.27 19.41
N LEU A 44 3.37 -2.21 18.85
CA LEU A 44 3.66 -1.30 17.74
C LEU A 44 2.77 -1.62 16.53
N GLU A 45 2.62 -2.89 16.17
CA GLU A 45 1.73 -3.33 15.09
C GLU A 45 0.27 -3.01 15.38
N GLU A 46 -0.18 -3.18 16.63
CA GLU A 46 -1.52 -2.77 17.05
C GLU A 46 -1.74 -1.26 16.90
N VAL A 47 -0.77 -0.43 17.29
CA VAL A 47 -0.83 1.04 17.14
C VAL A 47 -0.93 1.42 15.67
N TYR A 48 -0.13 0.80 14.79
CA TYR A 48 -0.20 1.04 13.35
C TYR A 48 -1.56 0.63 12.78
N ALA A 49 -2.05 -0.55 13.09
CA ALA A 49 -3.36 -1.01 12.65
C ALA A 49 -4.47 -0.02 13.04
N LYS A 50 -4.47 0.46 14.29
CA LYS A 50 -5.43 1.45 14.78
C LYS A 50 -5.27 2.82 14.13
N ALA A 51 -4.04 3.30 13.98
CA ALA A 51 -3.77 4.63 13.40
C ALA A 51 -4.15 4.71 11.92
N PHE A 52 -3.99 3.61 11.19
CA PHE A 52 -4.32 3.50 9.77
C PHE A 52 -5.65 2.78 9.51
N HIS A 53 -6.44 2.48 10.54
CA HIS A 53 -7.73 1.79 10.46
C HIS A 53 -7.69 0.46 9.69
N GLY A 54 -6.55 -0.26 9.81
CA GLY A 54 -6.38 -1.59 9.26
C GLY A 54 -6.77 -2.68 10.26
N GLU A 55 -7.07 -3.88 9.78
CA GLU A 55 -7.33 -5.04 10.64
C GLU A 55 -6.06 -5.49 11.37
N SER A 56 -4.93 -5.38 10.70
CA SER A 56 -3.60 -5.71 11.23
C SER A 56 -2.52 -4.88 10.55
N ALA A 57 -1.32 -4.89 11.14
CA ALA A 57 -0.15 -4.27 10.54
C ALA A 57 1.05 -5.21 10.69
N LEU A 58 1.99 -5.10 9.76
CA LEU A 58 3.27 -5.77 9.82
C LEU A 58 4.37 -4.71 9.88
N VAL A 59 4.89 -4.46 11.06
CA VAL A 59 5.94 -3.46 11.33
C VAL A 59 7.15 -4.15 11.94
N ARG A 60 8.14 -4.46 11.10
CA ARG A 60 9.28 -5.29 11.49
C ARG A 60 10.60 -4.64 11.07
N PRO A 61 11.64 -4.66 11.93
CA PRO A 61 12.97 -4.18 11.56
C PRO A 61 13.61 -5.01 10.43
N GLN A 62 13.12 -6.23 10.19
CA GLN A 62 13.54 -7.09 9.09
C GLN A 62 13.03 -6.60 7.73
N LEU A 63 12.03 -5.73 7.69
CA LEU A 63 11.61 -5.00 6.49
C LEU A 63 12.53 -3.78 6.33
N ILE A 64 13.68 -3.98 5.70
CA ILE A 64 14.79 -3.02 5.69
C ILE A 64 14.60 -1.81 4.78
N SER A 65 13.56 -1.80 3.94
CA SER A 65 13.26 -0.70 3.01
C SER A 65 11.81 -0.75 2.54
N GLY A 66 11.31 0.36 1.97
CA GLY A 66 10.00 0.40 1.32
C GLY A 66 9.89 -0.60 0.17
N THR A 67 10.92 -0.72 -0.67
CA THR A 67 10.96 -1.71 -1.74
C THR A 67 10.83 -3.14 -1.22
N HIS A 68 11.49 -3.46 -0.10
CA HIS A 68 11.36 -4.78 0.54
C HIS A 68 9.94 -5.00 1.09
N ALA A 69 9.34 -4.00 1.72
CA ALA A 69 7.95 -4.10 2.19
C ALA A 69 6.97 -4.36 1.03
N LEU A 70 7.11 -3.62 -0.07
CA LEU A 70 6.29 -3.81 -1.27
C LEU A 70 6.53 -5.19 -1.90
N HIS A 71 7.79 -5.65 -1.95
CA HIS A 71 8.10 -7.01 -2.44
C HIS A 71 7.42 -8.09 -1.59
N VAL A 72 7.49 -7.98 -0.26
CA VAL A 72 6.83 -8.92 0.65
C VAL A 72 5.31 -8.92 0.46
N ALA A 73 4.71 -7.74 0.33
CA ALA A 73 3.27 -7.59 0.09
C ALA A 73 2.85 -8.24 -1.24
N LEU A 74 3.58 -7.97 -2.32
CA LEU A 74 3.31 -8.53 -3.65
C LEU A 74 3.49 -10.05 -3.66
N SER A 75 4.65 -10.56 -3.24
CA SER A 75 4.97 -12.00 -3.28
C SER A 75 4.14 -12.82 -2.29
N GLY A 76 3.69 -12.20 -1.20
CA GLY A 76 2.77 -12.82 -0.26
C GLY A 76 1.39 -13.12 -0.86
N ASN A 77 0.95 -12.33 -1.83
CA ASN A 77 -0.40 -12.37 -2.41
C ASN A 77 -0.46 -12.92 -3.84
N LEU A 78 0.64 -12.97 -4.56
CA LEU A 78 0.72 -13.41 -5.95
C LEU A 78 1.30 -14.83 -6.05
N ARG A 79 0.80 -15.62 -6.98
CA ARG A 79 1.25 -16.97 -7.31
C ARG A 79 1.57 -17.07 -8.80
N PRO A 80 2.33 -18.09 -9.25
CA PRO A 80 2.57 -18.32 -10.66
C PRO A 80 1.26 -18.39 -11.45
N GLY A 81 1.14 -17.59 -12.50
CA GLY A 81 -0.04 -17.46 -13.34
C GLY A 81 -1.00 -16.34 -12.94
N ASP A 82 -0.82 -15.72 -11.76
CA ASP A 82 -1.58 -14.52 -11.38
C ASP A 82 -1.13 -13.29 -12.16
N GLU A 83 -2.04 -12.32 -12.31
CA GLU A 83 -1.75 -11.03 -12.91
C GLU A 83 -1.75 -9.91 -11.87
N LEU A 84 -0.71 -9.07 -11.96
CA LEU A 84 -0.55 -7.80 -11.26
C LEU A 84 -0.89 -6.66 -12.22
N LEU A 85 -1.88 -5.84 -11.89
CA LEU A 85 -2.28 -4.68 -12.69
C LEU A 85 -1.87 -3.38 -11.99
N SER A 86 -1.17 -2.49 -12.70
CA SER A 86 -0.99 -1.09 -12.31
C SER A 86 -1.89 -0.19 -13.16
N PRO A 87 -2.95 0.41 -12.61
CA PRO A 87 -3.90 1.24 -13.34
C PRO A 87 -3.53 2.73 -13.33
N VAL A 88 -2.35 3.07 -12.85
CA VAL A 88 -1.85 4.45 -12.70
C VAL A 88 -0.50 4.68 -13.38
N GLY A 89 -0.19 3.83 -14.36
CA GLY A 89 1.08 3.86 -15.06
C GLY A 89 2.17 3.03 -14.38
N LYS A 90 3.39 3.24 -14.81
CA LYS A 90 4.56 2.51 -14.35
C LYS A 90 4.85 2.82 -12.87
N PRO A 91 5.13 1.80 -12.04
CA PRO A 91 5.52 2.00 -10.65
C PRO A 91 6.92 2.63 -10.53
N TYR A 92 7.30 2.98 -9.30
CA TYR A 92 8.61 3.52 -8.99
C TYR A 92 9.75 2.60 -9.48
N ASP A 93 10.88 3.16 -9.85
CA ASP A 93 11.97 2.47 -10.55
C ASP A 93 12.53 1.25 -9.79
N THR A 94 12.64 1.32 -8.47
CA THR A 94 13.12 0.18 -7.67
C THR A 94 12.15 -1.01 -7.69
N LEU A 95 10.87 -0.75 -7.92
CA LEU A 95 9.85 -1.81 -8.02
C LEU A 95 9.82 -2.45 -9.42
N GLU A 96 10.38 -1.79 -10.43
CA GLU A 96 10.49 -2.35 -11.77
C GLU A 96 11.28 -3.66 -11.79
N GLU A 97 12.37 -3.71 -11.03
CA GLU A 97 13.22 -4.92 -10.93
C GLU A 97 12.53 -6.02 -10.10
N VAL A 98 11.83 -5.64 -9.02
CA VAL A 98 11.06 -6.58 -8.20
C VAL A 98 9.98 -7.26 -9.02
N ILE A 99 9.25 -6.50 -9.83
CA ILE A 99 8.17 -7.03 -10.68
C ILE A 99 8.75 -7.77 -11.89
N GLY A 100 9.88 -7.31 -12.45
CA GLY A 100 10.48 -7.80 -13.69
C GLY A 100 10.03 -7.02 -14.92
N ILE A 101 9.60 -5.76 -14.75
CA ILE A 101 9.42 -4.81 -15.86
C ILE A 101 10.77 -4.53 -16.49
N ARG A 102 11.77 -4.30 -15.65
CA ARG A 102 13.20 -4.36 -16.00
C ARG A 102 13.69 -5.77 -15.67
N ASP A 103 14.39 -6.41 -16.59
CA ASP A 103 14.88 -7.77 -16.40
C ASP A 103 15.76 -7.84 -15.15
N SER A 104 15.38 -8.72 -14.22
CA SER A 104 16.06 -8.91 -12.95
C SER A 104 15.88 -10.35 -12.47
N VAL A 105 16.97 -10.95 -12.03
CA VAL A 105 16.98 -12.31 -11.47
C VAL A 105 16.21 -12.30 -10.13
N GLY A 106 15.34 -13.27 -9.95
CA GLY A 106 14.48 -13.37 -8.77
C GLY A 106 13.25 -12.48 -8.79
N SER A 107 12.94 -11.85 -9.93
CA SER A 107 11.74 -11.02 -10.10
C SER A 107 10.44 -11.85 -10.08
N LEU A 108 9.32 -11.22 -9.79
CA LEU A 108 8.00 -11.86 -9.83
C LEU A 108 7.69 -12.45 -11.23
N LYS A 109 8.18 -11.81 -12.29
CA LYS A 109 8.07 -12.33 -13.66
C LYS A 109 8.74 -13.70 -13.83
N GLU A 110 9.93 -13.90 -13.26
CA GLU A 110 10.61 -15.21 -13.30
C GLU A 110 9.84 -16.29 -12.53
N TYR A 111 9.09 -15.89 -11.50
CA TYR A 111 8.19 -16.78 -10.77
C TYR A 111 6.81 -16.95 -11.44
N GLY A 112 6.65 -16.45 -12.66
CA GLY A 112 5.45 -16.67 -13.47
C GLY A 112 4.30 -15.70 -13.19
N VAL A 113 4.54 -14.60 -12.50
CA VAL A 113 3.56 -13.50 -12.35
C VAL A 113 3.57 -12.64 -13.61
N VAL A 114 2.39 -12.29 -14.11
CA VAL A 114 2.22 -11.43 -15.29
C VAL A 114 1.93 -10.01 -14.86
N TYR A 115 2.72 -9.06 -15.34
CA TYR A 115 2.48 -7.63 -15.11
C TYR A 115 1.69 -7.01 -16.26
N ARG A 116 0.68 -6.19 -15.91
CA ARG A 116 -0.07 -5.34 -16.84
C ARG A 116 -0.09 -3.91 -16.33
N GLN A 117 -0.18 -2.98 -17.28
CA GLN A 117 -0.21 -1.56 -16.98
C GLN A 117 -1.29 -0.86 -17.82
N VAL A 118 -1.96 0.08 -17.21
CA VAL A 118 -2.78 1.09 -17.88
C VAL A 118 -2.27 2.46 -17.45
N ASP A 119 -1.91 3.28 -18.40
CA ASP A 119 -1.43 4.62 -18.12
C ASP A 119 -2.60 5.56 -17.81
N LEU A 120 -2.32 6.66 -17.12
CA LEU A 120 -3.28 7.76 -16.98
C LEU A 120 -3.52 8.42 -18.34
N LEU A 121 -4.70 9.02 -18.51
CA LEU A 121 -4.99 9.86 -19.66
C LEU A 121 -4.12 11.13 -19.65
N GLU A 122 -4.07 11.84 -20.76
CA GLU A 122 -3.22 13.05 -20.90
C GLU A 122 -3.54 14.14 -19.86
N ASP A 123 -4.79 14.22 -19.42
CA ASP A 123 -5.23 15.13 -18.36
C ASP A 123 -4.93 14.64 -16.93
N GLY A 124 -4.31 13.46 -16.79
CA GLY A 124 -3.98 12.82 -15.51
C GLY A 124 -5.16 12.10 -14.85
N SER A 125 -6.27 11.93 -15.54
CA SER A 125 -7.40 11.14 -15.06
C SER A 125 -7.19 9.64 -15.32
N PHE A 126 -8.01 8.80 -14.65
CA PHE A 126 -7.96 7.35 -14.86
C PHE A 126 -8.62 6.94 -16.16
N ASP A 127 -7.98 6.07 -16.93
CA ASP A 127 -8.56 5.42 -18.10
C ASP A 127 -9.42 4.22 -17.69
N PHE A 128 -10.61 4.49 -17.17
CA PHE A 128 -11.53 3.46 -16.70
C PHE A 128 -11.92 2.44 -17.77
N GLU A 129 -11.95 2.86 -19.04
CA GLU A 129 -12.27 1.95 -20.14
C GLU A 129 -11.18 0.90 -20.33
N ASN A 130 -9.93 1.32 -20.41
CA ASN A 130 -8.81 0.40 -20.57
C ASN A 130 -8.52 -0.38 -19.28
N ILE A 131 -8.74 0.20 -18.10
CA ILE A 131 -8.67 -0.54 -16.82
C ILE A 131 -9.67 -1.70 -16.81
N ARG A 132 -10.93 -1.45 -17.22
CA ARG A 132 -11.95 -2.51 -17.33
C ARG A 132 -11.53 -3.63 -18.27
N LYS A 133 -10.95 -3.28 -19.45
CA LYS A 133 -10.47 -4.27 -20.43
C LYS A 133 -9.25 -5.06 -19.94
N ALA A 134 -8.41 -4.45 -19.09
CA ALA A 134 -7.23 -5.09 -18.56
C ALA A 134 -7.54 -6.09 -17.42
N ILE A 135 -8.62 -5.86 -16.68
CA ILE A 135 -9.05 -6.76 -15.60
C ILE A 135 -9.65 -8.04 -16.21
N ASN A 136 -9.17 -9.19 -15.74
CA ASN A 136 -9.64 -10.51 -16.19
C ASN A 136 -9.59 -11.52 -15.02
N GLU A 137 -9.95 -12.79 -15.29
CA GLU A 137 -9.98 -13.85 -14.28
C GLU A 137 -8.67 -14.04 -13.50
N LYS A 138 -7.53 -13.77 -14.14
CA LYS A 138 -6.20 -13.91 -13.54
C LYS A 138 -5.75 -12.69 -12.77
N THR A 139 -6.41 -11.55 -12.92
CA THR A 139 -6.06 -10.32 -12.19
C THR A 139 -6.30 -10.54 -10.69
N LYS A 140 -5.22 -10.76 -9.96
CA LYS A 140 -5.26 -11.06 -8.52
C LYS A 140 -5.05 -9.83 -7.67
N LEU A 141 -4.17 -8.92 -8.10
CA LEU A 141 -3.79 -7.74 -7.35
C LEU A 141 -3.71 -6.51 -8.25
N VAL A 142 -4.24 -5.41 -7.76
CA VAL A 142 -4.11 -4.07 -8.35
C VAL A 142 -3.22 -3.25 -7.43
N THR A 143 -2.10 -2.74 -7.97
CA THR A 143 -1.17 -1.87 -7.23
C THR A 143 -1.36 -0.42 -7.62
N ILE A 144 -1.57 0.45 -6.64
CA ILE A 144 -1.82 1.88 -6.82
C ILE A 144 -0.71 2.65 -6.11
N GLN A 145 0.20 3.25 -6.87
CA GLN A 145 1.21 4.15 -6.32
C GLN A 145 0.61 5.54 -6.15
N ARG A 146 0.50 6.03 -4.92
CA ARG A 146 -0.07 7.34 -4.59
C ARG A 146 0.82 8.48 -5.04
N SER A 147 2.11 8.41 -4.70
CA SER A 147 3.07 9.47 -5.04
C SER A 147 3.37 9.48 -6.54
N LYS A 148 3.72 10.66 -7.07
CA LYS A 148 4.17 10.78 -8.45
C LYS A 148 5.61 10.29 -8.66
N GLY A 149 6.38 10.12 -7.59
CA GLY A 149 7.82 9.87 -7.69
C GLY A 149 8.49 10.97 -8.51
N TYR A 150 9.28 10.58 -9.52
CA TYR A 150 9.91 11.49 -10.47
C TYR A 150 9.06 11.78 -11.72
N ALA A 151 7.88 11.17 -11.83
CA ALA A 151 6.99 11.38 -12.98
C ALA A 151 6.31 12.75 -12.93
N THR A 152 5.85 13.21 -14.10
CA THR A 152 5.13 14.49 -14.23
C THR A 152 3.64 14.39 -13.93
N ARG A 153 3.12 13.17 -13.67
CA ARG A 153 1.73 12.94 -13.30
C ARG A 153 1.34 13.57 -11.96
N PRO A 154 0.06 13.86 -11.71
CA PRO A 154 -0.38 14.35 -10.40
C PRO A 154 -0.22 13.27 -9.30
N THR A 155 0.00 13.72 -8.07
CA THR A 155 -0.16 12.87 -6.87
C THR A 155 -1.64 12.60 -6.65
N LEU A 156 -1.98 11.37 -6.26
CA LEU A 156 -3.36 10.97 -6.04
C LEU A 156 -3.83 11.36 -4.64
N SER A 157 -5.00 12.02 -4.54
CA SER A 157 -5.69 12.19 -3.27
C SER A 157 -6.30 10.87 -2.81
N VAL A 158 -6.58 10.73 -1.51
CA VAL A 158 -7.26 9.55 -0.98
C VAL A 158 -8.64 9.38 -1.60
N GLU A 159 -9.35 10.48 -1.88
CA GLU A 159 -10.63 10.45 -2.59
C GLU A 159 -10.50 9.81 -3.98
N LYS A 160 -9.52 10.22 -4.79
CA LYS A 160 -9.26 9.63 -6.10
C LYS A 160 -8.91 8.14 -6.01
N ILE A 161 -8.09 7.77 -5.02
CA ILE A 161 -7.78 6.36 -4.74
C ILE A 161 -9.07 5.58 -4.46
N GLY A 162 -9.95 6.12 -3.63
CA GLY A 162 -11.25 5.50 -3.33
C GLY A 162 -12.14 5.33 -4.56
N GLN A 163 -12.20 6.32 -5.45
CA GLN A 163 -12.91 6.22 -6.72
C GLN A 163 -12.37 5.08 -7.59
N LEU A 164 -11.04 4.98 -7.70
CA LEU A 164 -10.39 3.93 -8.47
C LEU A 164 -10.64 2.55 -7.87
N ILE A 165 -10.49 2.39 -6.56
CA ILE A 165 -10.75 1.12 -5.85
C ILE A 165 -12.22 0.70 -6.04
N SER A 166 -13.17 1.63 -5.85
CA SER A 166 -14.59 1.36 -6.03
C SER A 166 -14.90 0.88 -7.45
N PHE A 167 -14.28 1.50 -8.45
CA PHE A 167 -14.43 1.07 -9.83
C PHE A 167 -13.84 -0.34 -10.05
N VAL A 168 -12.62 -0.58 -9.62
CA VAL A 168 -11.94 -1.88 -9.76
C VAL A 168 -12.75 -3.00 -9.09
N LYS A 169 -13.20 -2.78 -7.85
CA LYS A 169 -14.04 -3.72 -7.10
C LYS A 169 -15.42 -3.94 -7.75
N SER A 170 -15.95 -2.95 -8.48
CA SER A 170 -17.19 -3.13 -9.25
C SER A 170 -17.02 -4.06 -10.45
N VAL A 171 -15.80 -4.16 -11.00
CA VAL A 171 -15.48 -5.05 -12.13
C VAL A 171 -15.09 -6.44 -11.62
N LYS A 172 -14.29 -6.52 -10.56
CA LYS A 172 -13.79 -7.77 -9.96
C LYS A 172 -13.75 -7.62 -8.43
N PRO A 173 -14.81 -8.05 -7.72
CA PRO A 173 -14.95 -7.81 -6.27
C PRO A 173 -13.88 -8.46 -5.39
N ASP A 174 -13.30 -9.57 -5.84
CA ASP A 174 -12.31 -10.36 -5.10
C ASP A 174 -10.84 -9.94 -5.37
N VAL A 175 -10.62 -8.92 -6.21
CA VAL A 175 -9.27 -8.42 -6.47
C VAL A 175 -8.73 -7.69 -5.24
N ILE A 176 -7.45 -7.88 -4.96
CA ILE A 176 -6.75 -7.20 -3.87
C ILE A 176 -6.29 -5.83 -4.37
N CYS A 177 -6.69 -4.76 -3.69
CA CYS A 177 -6.22 -3.39 -3.95
C CYS A 177 -5.14 -3.00 -2.94
N MET A 178 -3.89 -2.95 -3.41
CA MET A 178 -2.73 -2.52 -2.64
C MET A 178 -2.39 -1.06 -2.98
N VAL A 179 -2.17 -0.24 -1.96
CA VAL A 179 -1.75 1.17 -2.14
C VAL A 179 -0.34 1.38 -1.60
N ASP A 180 0.58 1.73 -2.48
CA ASP A 180 1.87 2.31 -2.06
C ASP A 180 1.61 3.75 -1.63
N ASN A 181 1.49 3.96 -0.31
CA ASN A 181 1.16 5.24 0.31
C ASN A 181 2.39 6.08 0.68
N CYS A 182 3.59 5.70 0.23
CA CYS A 182 4.83 6.39 0.55
C CYS A 182 4.73 7.89 0.26
N TYR A 183 5.11 8.70 1.26
CA TYR A 183 4.95 10.17 1.33
C TYR A 183 3.50 10.67 1.44
N GLY A 184 2.52 9.76 1.54
CA GLY A 184 1.10 10.13 1.70
C GLY A 184 0.58 10.02 3.13
N GLU A 185 1.33 9.35 4.00
CA GLU A 185 0.94 9.07 5.38
C GLU A 185 0.67 10.37 6.14
N PHE A 186 -0.49 10.49 6.76
CA PHE A 186 -0.92 11.66 7.53
C PHE A 186 -0.96 12.98 6.75
N VAL A 187 -0.88 12.95 5.41
CA VAL A 187 -1.03 14.14 4.56
C VAL A 187 -2.50 14.58 4.48
N GLU A 188 -3.41 13.64 4.49
CA GLU A 188 -4.85 13.89 4.57
C GLU A 188 -5.42 13.40 5.92
N ARG A 189 -6.69 13.65 6.20
CA ARG A 189 -7.33 13.19 7.43
C ARG A 189 -7.66 11.70 7.41
N ILE A 190 -7.93 11.20 6.21
CA ILE A 190 -8.24 9.79 5.96
C ILE A 190 -7.09 9.15 5.20
N GLU A 191 -7.00 7.85 5.31
CA GLU A 191 -5.95 7.03 4.69
C GLU A 191 -6.55 6.11 3.61
N PRO A 192 -5.75 5.51 2.73
CA PRO A 192 -6.26 4.61 1.69
C PRO A 192 -7.11 3.45 2.22
N THR A 193 -6.84 2.96 3.42
CA THR A 193 -7.64 1.93 4.10
C THR A 193 -9.08 2.39 4.39
N ASP A 194 -9.28 3.69 4.68
CA ASP A 194 -10.61 4.26 4.90
C ASP A 194 -11.49 4.26 3.64
N VAL A 195 -10.89 4.12 2.48
CA VAL A 195 -11.56 4.15 1.17
C VAL A 195 -11.51 2.82 0.42
N GLY A 196 -11.18 1.74 1.12
CA GLY A 196 -11.30 0.38 0.62
C GLY A 196 -10.01 -0.27 0.12
N ALA A 197 -8.83 0.30 0.40
CA ALA A 197 -7.58 -0.43 0.18
C ALA A 197 -7.52 -1.65 1.09
N ASP A 198 -7.16 -2.80 0.52
CA ASP A 198 -6.98 -4.05 1.27
C ASP A 198 -5.62 -4.09 1.98
N MET A 199 -4.60 -3.33 1.45
CA MET A 199 -3.29 -3.11 2.07
C MET A 199 -2.59 -1.89 1.44
#